data_c8c240aedf37cd011ee58597c53d506c
#
_entry.id   c8c240aedf37cd011ee58597c53d506c
#
_cell.length_a   1.000
_cell.length_b   1.000
_cell.length_c   1.000
_cell.angle_alpha   90.00
_cell.angle_beta   90.00
_cell.angle_gamma   90.00
#
_symmetry.space_group_name_H-M   'P 1'
#
loop_
_entity.id
_entity.type
_entity.pdbx_description
1 polymer ?
#
loop_
_entity_poly.entity_id
_entity_poly.type
_entity_poly.pdbx_seq_one_letter_code
_entity_poly.pdbx_strand_id
1 'polypeptide(L)'
;LRAEVKAAVENSYNVLRTRIDRFGVVQPNIQSLEDKMGRIMVELPGIKEPERVRKLLQGSANLEFWETYTAKEILPAMQSADSKLRAILSQETAADSTATNATADTIPAAKLAEATPAKKAVSVADSLAATLKGDAKDEKAGANMEEIKKQYPLLAVLQLNSSGQGPVIGYANYKDTADINRYLSMPEIQSELPKDLRLKWGVSPSEFDKKGQTFELYAIKSTERNGKAPLEGDVVTDAKDEFDQYSKPAVSMTMNSDGARRWAQLTKQNIGRSIAIVLDNYVYSAPNVNSEITGGRSQITGHFTPEQAKDLANVLKSGKMPAPAHIVQEDIVGPSLGQESINAGIFSFVVALILLMIYMCSMYGFIPGMVANCALFLNFFFTLGILSSFQAALTMSGIAGMVLSLGMAVDANVLIYERTKEELRAGKGVKKALADGYSNAFSAIFD
;
A
#
# COMPACT_ATOMS: atom_id res chain seq x y z
N LEU A 1 30.25 2.45 1.27
CA LEU A 1 29.10 2.19 0.38
C LEU A 1 28.47 0.81 0.62
N ARG A 2 29.24 -0.33 0.52
CA ARG A 2 28.65 -1.69 0.76
C ARG A 2 28.14 -1.87 2.19
N ALA A 3 28.84 -1.36 3.22
CA ALA A 3 28.41 -1.41 4.60
C ALA A 3 27.14 -0.57 4.84
N GLU A 4 27.05 0.60 4.23
CA GLU A 4 25.88 1.49 4.31
C GLU A 4 24.66 0.87 3.64
N VAL A 5 24.85 0.25 2.47
CA VAL A 5 23.77 -0.49 1.78
C VAL A 5 23.28 -1.65 2.63
N LYS A 6 24.18 -2.42 3.24
CA LYS A 6 23.82 -3.53 4.13
C LYS A 6 23.01 -3.03 5.34
N ALA A 7 23.47 -1.95 5.99
CA ALA A 7 22.75 -1.33 7.10
C ALA A 7 21.37 -0.79 6.68
N ALA A 8 21.25 -0.18 5.49
CA ALA A 8 19.98 0.29 4.96
C ALA A 8 19.00 -0.86 4.68
N VAL A 9 19.48 -1.98 4.13
CA VAL A 9 18.66 -3.18 3.89
C VAL A 9 18.19 -3.80 5.21
N GLU A 10 19.07 -3.90 6.21
CA GLU A 10 18.73 -4.43 7.53
C GLU A 10 17.71 -3.56 8.26
N ASN A 11 17.86 -2.24 8.20
CA ASN A 11 16.88 -1.31 8.72
C ASN A 11 15.53 -1.42 7.98
N SER A 12 15.54 -1.52 6.65
CA SER A 12 14.33 -1.71 5.86
C SER A 12 13.64 -3.05 6.18
N TYR A 13 14.41 -4.11 6.39
CA TYR A 13 13.91 -5.40 6.85
C TYR A 13 13.18 -5.27 8.20
N ASN A 14 13.78 -4.59 9.17
CA ASN A 14 13.17 -4.39 10.49
C ASN A 14 11.89 -3.57 10.42
N VAL A 15 11.86 -2.52 9.59
CA VAL A 15 10.66 -1.70 9.35
C VAL A 15 9.55 -2.54 8.69
N LEU A 16 9.87 -3.29 7.64
CA LEU A 16 8.91 -4.18 6.95
C LEU A 16 8.35 -5.24 7.90
N ARG A 17 9.20 -5.89 8.69
CA ARG A 17 8.79 -6.86 9.70
C ARG A 17 7.81 -6.24 10.69
N THR A 18 8.15 -5.07 11.23
CA THR A 18 7.29 -4.36 12.18
C THR A 18 5.93 -4.00 11.58
N ARG A 19 5.89 -3.62 10.29
CA ARG A 19 4.63 -3.32 9.58
C ARG A 19 3.78 -4.57 9.41
N ILE A 20 4.38 -5.66 8.98
CA ILE A 20 3.70 -6.93 8.72
C ILE A 20 3.16 -7.54 10.02
N ASP A 21 3.95 -7.53 11.10
CA ASP A 21 3.52 -8.04 12.41
C ASP A 21 2.28 -7.28 12.93
N ARG A 22 2.22 -5.97 12.68
CA ARG A 22 1.07 -5.14 13.10
C ARG A 22 -0.15 -5.26 12.18
N PHE A 23 0.06 -5.67 10.95
CA PHE A 23 -1.04 -5.93 10.02
C PHE A 23 -1.84 -7.17 10.42
N GLY A 24 -1.30 -8.00 11.31
CA GLY A 24 -1.98 -9.17 11.86
C GLY A 24 -1.97 -10.39 10.93
N VAL A 25 -0.96 -10.49 10.07
CA VAL A 25 -0.73 -11.67 9.24
C VAL A 25 -0.24 -12.80 10.12
N VAL A 26 -0.87 -13.97 10.01
CA VAL A 26 -0.48 -15.14 10.76
C VAL A 26 0.75 -15.79 10.11
N GLN A 27 1.86 -15.87 10.85
CA GLN A 27 3.11 -16.51 10.43
C GLN A 27 3.68 -15.96 9.10
N PRO A 28 3.99 -14.66 9.01
CA PRO A 28 4.66 -14.13 7.85
C PRO A 28 6.10 -14.68 7.76
N ASN A 29 6.54 -15.04 6.56
CA ASN A 29 7.93 -15.39 6.31
C ASN A 29 8.63 -14.22 5.64
N ILE A 30 9.65 -13.68 6.32
CA ILE A 30 10.41 -12.53 5.81
C ILE A 30 11.89 -12.91 5.84
N GLN A 31 12.54 -12.88 4.68
CA GLN A 31 13.95 -13.27 4.53
C GLN A 31 14.71 -12.26 3.69
N SER A 32 15.90 -11.90 4.13
CA SER A 32 16.86 -11.18 3.30
C SER A 32 17.57 -12.16 2.40
N LEU A 33 17.55 -11.95 1.09
CA LEU A 33 18.22 -12.81 0.11
C LEU A 33 19.70 -12.46 0.07
N GLU A 34 20.56 -13.32 0.63
CA GLU A 34 22.01 -13.10 0.69
C GLU A 34 22.66 -13.11 -0.71
N ASP A 35 22.13 -13.89 -1.64
CA ASP A 35 22.63 -14.01 -3.03
C ASP A 35 22.39 -12.75 -3.87
N LYS A 36 21.42 -11.92 -3.50
CA LYS A 36 21.02 -10.72 -4.23
C LYS A 36 20.94 -9.53 -3.30
N MET A 37 22.04 -8.82 -3.18
CA MET A 37 22.14 -7.65 -2.29
C MET A 37 20.99 -6.67 -2.51
N GLY A 38 20.28 -6.33 -1.44
CA GLY A 38 19.15 -5.38 -1.46
C GLY A 38 17.79 -6.00 -1.77
N ARG A 39 17.64 -7.31 -1.77
CA ARG A 39 16.34 -7.98 -1.95
C ARG A 39 15.85 -8.63 -0.66
N ILE A 40 14.59 -8.42 -0.37
CA ILE A 40 13.88 -9.01 0.76
C ILE A 40 12.71 -9.81 0.18
N MET A 41 12.64 -11.09 0.53
CA MET A 41 11.51 -11.94 0.22
C MET A 41 10.48 -11.84 1.35
N VAL A 42 9.22 -11.69 0.99
CA VAL A 42 8.11 -11.56 1.92
C VAL A 42 7.00 -12.49 1.47
N GLU A 43 6.64 -13.45 2.30
CA GLU A 43 5.52 -14.36 2.08
C GLU A 43 4.45 -14.10 3.13
N LEU A 44 3.24 -13.84 2.69
CA LEU A 44 2.13 -13.43 3.53
C LEU A 44 0.94 -14.36 3.32
N PRO A 45 0.83 -15.44 4.11
CA PRO A 45 -0.28 -16.37 3.99
C PRO A 45 -1.60 -15.75 4.47
N GLY A 46 -2.70 -16.08 3.79
CA GLY A 46 -4.05 -15.73 4.22
C GLY A 46 -4.47 -14.26 4.03
N ILE A 47 -3.76 -13.51 3.20
CA ILE A 47 -4.13 -12.13 2.87
C ILE A 47 -5.42 -12.08 2.06
N LYS A 48 -6.38 -11.28 2.54
CA LYS A 48 -7.66 -11.03 1.85
C LYS A 48 -7.60 -9.82 0.91
N GLU A 49 -6.75 -8.83 1.20
CA GLU A 49 -6.64 -7.56 0.50
C GLU A 49 -5.19 -7.30 0.02
N PRO A 50 -4.74 -7.93 -1.08
CA PRO A 50 -3.36 -7.80 -1.54
C PRO A 50 -2.97 -6.37 -1.91
N GLU A 51 -3.90 -5.59 -2.49
CA GLU A 51 -3.68 -4.19 -2.86
C GLU A 51 -3.36 -3.29 -1.65
N ARG A 52 -4.03 -3.52 -0.54
CA ARG A 52 -3.79 -2.78 0.71
C ARG A 52 -2.42 -3.09 1.28
N VAL A 53 -2.04 -4.37 1.28
CA VAL A 53 -0.71 -4.81 1.71
C VAL A 53 0.38 -4.25 0.82
N ARG A 54 0.19 -4.26 -0.49
CA ARG A 54 1.13 -3.68 -1.46
C ARG A 54 1.41 -2.20 -1.15
N LYS A 55 0.37 -1.40 -0.93
CA LYS A 55 0.51 0.01 -0.55
C LYS A 55 1.29 0.19 0.75
N LEU A 56 1.03 -0.64 1.76
CA LEU A 56 1.72 -0.59 3.05
C LEU A 56 3.21 -0.97 2.95
N LEU A 57 3.54 -1.95 2.12
CA LEU A 57 4.91 -2.41 1.95
C LEU A 57 5.75 -1.45 1.10
N GLN A 58 5.16 -0.84 0.08
CA GLN A 58 5.84 0.13 -0.79
C GLN A 58 5.95 1.52 -0.17
N GLY A 59 5.05 1.87 0.75
CA GLY A 59 5.06 3.18 1.40
C GLY A 59 6.37 3.42 2.13
N SER A 60 7.07 4.51 1.81
CA SER A 60 8.33 4.87 2.47
C SER A 60 8.11 5.36 3.89
N ALA A 61 6.86 5.71 4.25
CA ALA A 61 6.47 6.40 5.48
C ALA A 61 7.24 7.72 5.70
N ASN A 62 7.52 8.40 4.60
CA ASN A 62 8.14 9.71 4.68
C ASN A 62 7.10 10.75 5.08
N LEU A 63 6.91 10.90 6.39
CA LEU A 63 6.03 11.91 6.96
C LEU A 63 6.73 13.26 6.96
N GLU A 64 6.05 14.28 6.49
CA GLU A 64 6.55 15.64 6.36
C GLU A 64 5.48 16.63 6.81
N PHE A 65 5.87 17.66 7.54
CA PHE A 65 5.00 18.76 7.94
C PHE A 65 5.43 20.02 7.22
N TRP A 66 4.52 20.61 6.46
CA TRP A 66 4.81 21.72 5.59
C TRP A 66 3.94 22.92 5.91
N GLU A 67 4.50 24.10 5.83
CA GLU A 67 3.72 25.34 5.76
C GLU A 67 2.90 25.38 4.47
N THR A 68 1.80 26.09 4.46
CA THR A 68 0.93 26.20 3.30
C THR A 68 0.74 27.63 2.85
N TYR A 69 0.53 27.81 1.56
CA TYR A 69 -0.05 29.02 1.00
C TYR A 69 -1.58 28.97 1.14
N THR A 70 -2.19 30.12 1.23
CA THR A 70 -3.64 30.25 1.04
C THR A 70 -3.98 30.30 -0.46
N ALA A 71 -5.15 29.80 -0.83
CA ALA A 71 -5.59 29.84 -2.23
C ALA A 71 -5.58 31.27 -2.78
N LYS A 72 -5.92 32.28 -1.96
CA LYS A 72 -5.91 33.70 -2.32
C LYS A 72 -4.50 34.20 -2.74
N GLU A 73 -3.45 33.71 -2.08
CA GLU A 73 -2.06 34.11 -2.38
C GLU A 73 -1.58 33.55 -3.74
N ILE A 74 -2.07 32.38 -4.13
CA ILE A 74 -1.61 31.66 -5.33
C ILE A 74 -2.48 31.93 -6.56
N LEU A 75 -3.74 32.34 -6.37
CA LEU A 75 -4.70 32.54 -7.46
C LEU A 75 -4.18 33.44 -8.59
N PRO A 76 -3.52 34.60 -8.32
CA PRO A 76 -2.97 35.44 -9.39
C PRO A 76 -1.88 34.75 -10.20
N ALA A 77 -0.99 33.99 -9.54
CA ALA A 77 0.07 33.24 -10.19
C ALA A 77 -0.48 32.12 -11.08
N MET A 78 -1.56 31.43 -10.64
CA MET A 78 -2.23 30.41 -11.44
C MET A 78 -2.91 30.98 -12.69
N GLN A 79 -3.48 32.18 -12.58
CA GLN A 79 -4.06 32.87 -13.73
C GLN A 79 -2.98 33.34 -14.75
N SER A 80 -1.84 33.82 -14.26
CA SER A 80 -0.68 34.13 -15.10
C SER A 80 -0.15 32.90 -15.82
N ALA A 81 -0.04 31.76 -15.08
CA ALA A 81 0.38 30.48 -15.60
C ALA A 81 -0.55 29.98 -16.72
N ASP A 82 -1.88 30.08 -16.54
CA ASP A 82 -2.87 29.70 -17.57
C ASP A 82 -2.72 30.57 -18.84
N SER A 83 -2.56 31.88 -18.67
CA SER A 83 -2.37 32.82 -19.79
C SER A 83 -1.11 32.49 -20.59
N LYS A 84 -0.02 32.13 -19.90
CA LYS A 84 1.24 31.76 -20.51
C LYS A 84 1.16 30.40 -21.20
N LEU A 85 0.51 29.44 -20.59
CA LEU A 85 0.25 28.12 -21.16
C LEU A 85 -0.55 28.22 -22.47
N ARG A 86 -1.57 29.08 -22.50
CA ARG A 86 -2.34 29.35 -23.68
C ARG A 86 -1.46 29.89 -24.82
N ALA A 87 -0.52 30.82 -24.53
CA ALA A 87 0.40 31.35 -25.52
C ALA A 87 1.33 30.27 -26.10
N ILE A 88 1.84 29.38 -25.25
CA ILE A 88 2.70 28.25 -25.66
C ILE A 88 1.93 27.29 -26.57
N LEU A 89 0.74 26.82 -26.14
CA LEU A 89 -0.06 25.89 -26.93
C LEU A 89 -0.55 26.47 -28.26
N SER A 90 -0.81 27.80 -28.32
CA SER A 90 -1.16 28.46 -29.57
C SER A 90 0.03 28.58 -30.55
N GLN A 91 1.25 28.67 -30.06
CA GLN A 91 2.47 28.63 -30.88
C GLN A 91 2.77 27.21 -31.39
N GLU A 92 2.58 26.16 -30.57
CA GLU A 92 2.76 24.78 -31.01
C GLU A 92 1.76 24.40 -32.10
N THR A 93 0.48 24.78 -31.96
CA THR A 93 -0.54 24.54 -32.98
C THR A 93 -0.29 25.33 -34.28
N ALA A 94 0.33 26.50 -34.21
CA ALA A 94 0.74 27.26 -35.39
C ALA A 94 1.96 26.67 -36.10
N ALA A 95 2.90 26.10 -35.35
CA ALA A 95 4.09 25.43 -35.89
C ALA A 95 3.74 24.11 -36.59
N ASP A 96 2.79 23.34 -36.07
CA ASP A 96 2.33 22.06 -36.65
C ASP A 96 1.47 22.29 -37.90
N SER A 97 0.74 23.43 -37.99
CA SER A 97 -0.03 23.78 -39.16
C SER A 97 0.84 24.36 -40.30
N THR A 98 2.08 24.84 -40.00
CA THR A 98 3.03 25.28 -41.04
C THR A 98 3.84 24.15 -41.66
N ALA A 99 3.88 22.98 -41.04
CA ALA A 99 4.57 21.80 -41.60
C ALA A 99 3.74 21.04 -42.67
N THR A 100 2.46 21.36 -42.85
CA THR A 100 1.56 20.66 -43.78
C THR A 100 1.14 21.49 -44.98
N ASN A 101 1.54 22.78 -45.12
CA ASN A 101 1.18 23.60 -46.29
C ASN A 101 2.39 24.37 -46.83
N ALA A 102 3.23 23.65 -47.58
CA ALA A 102 4.12 24.25 -48.55
C ALA A 102 3.53 24.04 -49.94
N THR A 103 2.57 24.85 -50.33
CA THR A 103 2.36 25.28 -51.74
C THR A 103 1.28 26.36 -51.83
N ALA A 104 1.74 27.48 -52.37
CA ALA A 104 1.05 28.51 -53.20
C ALA A 104 0.14 29.56 -52.54
N ASP A 105 0.68 30.71 -52.62
CA ASP A 105 0.26 31.95 -53.25
C ASP A 105 -0.52 33.05 -52.50
N THR A 106 0.23 34.18 -52.36
CA THR A 106 -0.11 35.61 -52.62
C THR A 106 -1.25 36.32 -51.85
N ILE A 107 -0.84 37.15 -50.84
CA ILE A 107 -1.09 38.60 -50.53
C ILE A 107 -2.48 39.22 -50.87
N PRO A 108 -3.06 40.27 -50.19
CA PRO A 108 -2.44 41.30 -49.33
C PRO A 108 -3.20 41.72 -48.02
N ALA A 109 -2.41 42.29 -47.18
CA ALA A 109 -2.53 43.43 -46.22
C ALA A 109 -3.86 44.11 -45.89
N ALA A 110 -3.86 44.52 -44.61
CA ALA A 110 -4.45 45.69 -43.97
C ALA A 110 -5.86 45.60 -43.37
N LYS A 111 -5.92 45.60 -42.04
CA LYS A 111 -6.37 46.82 -41.33
C LYS A 111 -6.21 46.68 -39.81
N LEU A 112 -5.45 47.62 -39.29
CA LEU A 112 -5.41 48.09 -37.91
C LEU A 112 -6.77 48.64 -37.50
N ALA A 113 -7.22 48.32 -36.28
CA ALA A 113 -8.06 49.19 -35.43
C ALA A 113 -8.00 48.56 -34.02
N GLU A 114 -7.17 49.10 -33.17
CA GLU A 114 -7.47 50.09 -32.13
C GLU A 114 -8.29 49.58 -30.93
N ALA A 115 -7.61 49.70 -29.84
CA ALA A 115 -7.91 49.48 -28.46
C ALA A 115 -9.21 50.07 -27.93
N THR A 116 -9.74 49.49 -26.90
CA THR A 116 -10.01 50.17 -25.60
C THR A 116 -10.67 49.20 -24.59
N PRO A 117 -10.82 49.55 -23.31
CA PRO A 117 -10.05 48.96 -22.22
C PRO A 117 -10.89 48.15 -21.22
N ALA A 118 -10.19 47.47 -20.36
CA ALA A 118 -10.58 46.94 -19.04
C ALA A 118 -12.02 47.16 -18.55
N LYS A 119 -12.75 46.03 -18.44
CA LYS A 119 -13.86 45.92 -17.49
C LYS A 119 -13.91 44.53 -16.86
N LYS A 120 -13.66 44.56 -15.52
CA LYS A 120 -14.08 43.58 -14.52
C LYS A 120 -13.70 42.10 -14.68
N ALA A 121 -12.59 41.77 -14.04
CA ALA A 121 -12.08 40.41 -13.81
C ALA A 121 -12.94 39.53 -12.84
N VAL A 122 -14.12 39.98 -12.42
CA VAL A 122 -14.98 39.27 -11.44
C VAL A 122 -16.02 38.39 -12.11
N SER A 123 -16.25 38.50 -13.41
CA SER A 123 -17.38 37.79 -14.05
C SER A 123 -17.04 36.47 -14.73
N VAL A 124 -15.75 36.15 -14.90
CA VAL A 124 -15.34 34.95 -15.66
C VAL A 124 -15.40 33.68 -14.81
N ALA A 125 -15.02 33.78 -13.54
CA ALA A 125 -15.10 32.63 -12.61
C ALA A 125 -16.55 32.26 -12.28
N ASP A 126 -17.42 33.29 -12.11
CA ASP A 126 -18.85 33.06 -11.85
C ASP A 126 -19.59 32.56 -13.10
N SER A 127 -19.19 33.01 -14.28
CA SER A 127 -19.76 32.55 -15.55
C SER A 127 -19.37 31.11 -15.86
N LEU A 128 -18.10 30.72 -15.56
CA LEU A 128 -17.60 29.35 -15.73
C LEU A 128 -18.27 28.39 -14.71
N ALA A 129 -18.44 28.84 -13.46
CA ALA A 129 -19.11 28.06 -12.43
C ALA A 129 -20.61 27.85 -12.72
N ALA A 130 -21.27 28.79 -13.37
CA ALA A 130 -22.66 28.69 -13.80
C ALA A 130 -22.83 27.73 -14.99
N THR A 131 -21.87 27.67 -15.91
CA THR A 131 -21.90 26.80 -17.09
C THR A 131 -21.62 25.32 -16.72
N LEU A 132 -20.84 25.06 -15.67
CA LEU A 132 -20.50 23.72 -15.19
C LEU A 132 -21.55 23.09 -14.26
N LYS A 133 -22.54 23.87 -13.78
CA LYS A 133 -23.64 23.40 -12.93
C LYS A 133 -24.89 22.95 -13.70
N GLY A 134 -24.95 23.10 -15.01
CA GLY A 134 -26.06 22.64 -15.83
C GLY A 134 -25.94 21.16 -16.17
N ASP A 135 -26.95 20.37 -15.84
CA ASP A 135 -27.16 19.00 -16.32
C ASP A 135 -27.16 18.96 -17.86
N ALA A 136 -26.02 18.61 -18.45
CA ALA A 136 -25.88 18.57 -19.91
C ALA A 136 -26.11 17.15 -20.44
N LYS A 137 -27.31 16.92 -20.93
CA LYS A 137 -27.57 16.01 -22.06
C LYS A 137 -27.64 16.89 -23.30
N ASP A 138 -26.52 17.07 -24.01
CA ASP A 138 -26.56 17.55 -25.40
C ASP A 138 -25.16 17.53 -26.03
N GLU A 139 -25.05 17.04 -27.24
CA GLU A 139 -23.84 17.01 -28.09
C GLU A 139 -23.20 18.39 -28.35
N LYS A 140 -23.92 19.47 -28.08
CA LYS A 140 -23.39 20.86 -28.11
C LYS A 140 -22.47 21.21 -26.94
N ALA A 141 -22.50 20.45 -25.85
CA ALA A 141 -21.63 20.68 -24.70
C ALA A 141 -20.18 20.24 -24.95
N GLY A 142 -19.95 19.26 -25.82
CA GLY A 142 -18.61 18.80 -26.20
C GLY A 142 -17.82 19.82 -27.00
N ALA A 143 -18.45 20.47 -27.98
CA ALA A 143 -17.78 21.50 -28.80
C ALA A 143 -17.42 22.74 -27.98
N ASN A 144 -18.27 23.11 -27.02
CA ASN A 144 -18.05 24.24 -26.13
C ASN A 144 -16.92 23.95 -25.12
N MET A 145 -16.73 22.70 -24.70
CA MET A 145 -15.66 22.28 -23.78
C MET A 145 -14.27 22.31 -24.48
N GLU A 146 -14.20 21.94 -25.76
CA GLU A 146 -12.94 22.04 -26.52
C GLU A 146 -12.51 23.50 -26.78
N GLU A 147 -13.46 24.39 -27.04
CA GLU A 147 -13.17 25.82 -27.14
C GLU A 147 -12.71 26.41 -25.81
N ILE A 148 -13.33 26.04 -24.71
CA ILE A 148 -12.92 26.43 -23.35
C ILE A 148 -11.52 25.91 -23.04
N LYS A 149 -11.19 24.67 -23.39
CA LYS A 149 -9.83 24.10 -23.23
C LYS A 149 -8.78 24.84 -24.06
N LYS A 150 -9.12 25.33 -25.23
CA LYS A 150 -8.21 26.16 -26.04
C LYS A 150 -8.02 27.56 -25.45
N GLN A 151 -9.06 28.10 -24.82
CA GLN A 151 -9.03 29.46 -24.26
C GLN A 151 -8.41 29.50 -22.86
N TYR A 152 -8.63 28.45 -22.05
CA TYR A 152 -8.17 28.32 -20.65
C TYR A 152 -7.66 26.90 -20.41
N PRO A 153 -6.48 26.53 -20.92
CA PRO A 153 -6.06 25.13 -20.94
C PRO A 153 -5.85 24.54 -19.56
N LEU A 154 -5.36 25.31 -18.60
CA LEU A 154 -5.17 24.87 -17.21
C LEU A 154 -6.50 24.95 -16.42
N LEU A 155 -7.21 26.06 -16.54
CA LEU A 155 -8.43 26.31 -15.76
C LEU A 155 -9.63 25.49 -16.24
N ALA A 156 -9.61 24.94 -17.44
CA ALA A 156 -10.64 24.04 -17.94
C ALA A 156 -10.58 22.64 -17.26
N VAL A 157 -9.38 22.20 -16.82
CA VAL A 157 -9.15 20.92 -16.17
C VAL A 157 -8.96 21.03 -14.66
N LEU A 158 -8.53 22.22 -14.17
CA LEU A 158 -8.34 22.53 -12.76
C LEU A 158 -9.36 23.58 -12.33
N GLN A 159 -10.38 23.17 -11.58
CA GLN A 159 -11.33 24.08 -10.96
C GLN A 159 -10.68 24.79 -9.78
N LEU A 160 -10.39 26.08 -9.92
CA LEU A 160 -9.81 26.86 -8.82
C LEU A 160 -10.79 27.07 -7.68
N ASN A 161 -10.27 27.05 -6.46
CA ASN A 161 -11.03 27.32 -5.25
C ASN A 161 -11.34 28.82 -5.16
N SER A 162 -12.55 29.22 -5.55
CA SER A 162 -13.02 30.61 -5.54
C SER A 162 -13.21 31.18 -4.12
N SER A 163 -13.30 30.33 -3.09
CA SER A 163 -13.42 30.83 -1.72
C SER A 163 -12.17 31.56 -1.22
N GLY A 164 -11.01 31.28 -1.84
CA GLY A 164 -9.73 31.87 -1.48
C GLY A 164 -9.22 31.50 -0.09
N GLN A 165 -9.98 30.73 0.65
CA GLN A 165 -9.63 30.29 2.01
C GLN A 165 -9.00 28.89 2.00
N GLY A 166 -8.09 28.66 2.95
CA GLY A 166 -7.41 27.38 3.13
C GLY A 166 -6.30 27.12 2.10
N PRO A 167 -5.64 25.95 2.21
CA PRO A 167 -4.48 25.57 1.41
C PRO A 167 -4.84 24.87 0.09
N VAL A 168 -6.10 24.53 -0.13
CA VAL A 168 -6.60 23.91 -1.36
C VAL A 168 -6.77 24.98 -2.42
N ILE A 169 -5.98 24.91 -3.49
CA ILE A 169 -6.03 25.89 -4.59
C ILE A 169 -7.02 25.50 -5.68
N GLY A 170 -7.33 24.22 -5.81
CA GLY A 170 -8.28 23.75 -6.80
C GLY A 170 -8.59 22.28 -6.69
N TYR A 171 -9.52 21.88 -7.54
CA TYR A 171 -10.07 20.53 -7.64
C TYR A 171 -9.93 20.02 -9.07
N ALA A 172 -9.53 18.76 -9.24
CA ALA A 172 -9.42 18.17 -10.57
C ALA A 172 -9.85 16.70 -10.56
N ASN A 173 -10.32 16.22 -11.71
CA ASN A 173 -10.62 14.81 -11.89
C ASN A 173 -9.31 14.01 -11.94
N TYR A 174 -9.31 12.77 -11.41
CA TYR A 174 -8.12 11.91 -11.40
C TYR A 174 -7.53 11.68 -12.81
N LYS A 175 -8.36 11.71 -13.86
CA LYS A 175 -7.93 11.54 -15.25
C LYS A 175 -7.10 12.70 -15.75
N ASP A 176 -7.38 13.90 -15.27
CA ASP A 176 -6.73 15.12 -15.71
C ASP A 176 -5.47 15.48 -14.89
N THR A 177 -5.23 14.75 -13.78
CA THR A 177 -4.08 15.02 -12.88
C THR A 177 -2.73 14.90 -13.59
N ALA A 178 -2.58 13.98 -14.54
CA ALA A 178 -1.36 13.78 -15.31
C ALA A 178 -1.09 15.00 -16.23
N ASP A 179 -2.11 15.50 -16.90
CA ASP A 179 -2.01 16.68 -17.78
C ASP A 179 -1.72 17.95 -16.96
N ILE A 180 -2.39 18.12 -15.82
CA ILE A 180 -2.12 19.23 -14.91
C ILE A 180 -0.68 19.20 -14.42
N ASN A 181 -0.17 18.04 -13.99
CA ASN A 181 1.21 17.90 -13.57
C ASN A 181 2.19 18.21 -14.69
N ARG A 182 1.91 17.78 -15.93
CA ARG A 182 2.72 18.10 -17.11
C ARG A 182 2.75 19.60 -17.36
N TYR A 183 1.62 20.29 -17.36
CA TYR A 183 1.55 21.74 -17.56
C TYR A 183 2.29 22.50 -16.47
N LEU A 184 2.09 22.15 -15.21
CA LEU A 184 2.74 22.80 -14.07
C LEU A 184 4.25 22.47 -13.95
N SER A 185 4.74 21.43 -14.62
CA SER A 185 6.16 21.09 -14.67
C SER A 185 6.95 21.79 -15.76
N MET A 186 6.28 22.50 -16.71
CA MET A 186 6.94 23.25 -17.78
C MET A 186 7.78 24.39 -17.19
N PRO A 187 9.05 24.57 -17.61
CA PRO A 187 9.93 25.60 -17.06
C PRO A 187 9.36 27.03 -17.21
N GLU A 188 8.66 27.26 -18.31
CA GLU A 188 8.02 28.55 -18.62
C GLU A 188 6.91 28.87 -17.62
N ILE A 189 6.12 27.85 -17.22
CA ILE A 189 5.04 27.99 -16.25
C ILE A 189 5.60 28.10 -14.84
N GLN A 190 6.65 27.34 -14.52
CA GLN A 190 7.31 27.43 -13.21
C GLN A 190 7.91 28.82 -12.95
N SER A 191 8.26 29.57 -14.00
CA SER A 191 8.76 30.95 -13.86
C SER A 191 7.69 31.93 -13.36
N GLU A 192 6.40 31.65 -13.57
CA GLU A 192 5.26 32.46 -13.09
C GLU A 192 4.85 32.12 -11.65
N LEU A 193 5.27 30.97 -11.17
CA LEU A 193 4.93 30.50 -9.83
C LEU A 193 6.02 30.90 -8.82
N PRO A 194 5.68 31.11 -7.55
CA PRO A 194 6.66 31.31 -6.49
C PRO A 194 7.67 30.16 -6.45
N LYS A 195 8.97 30.48 -6.32
CA LYS A 195 10.06 29.48 -6.34
C LYS A 195 9.98 28.46 -5.20
N ASP A 196 9.38 28.88 -4.10
CA ASP A 196 9.17 28.08 -2.89
C ASP A 196 7.81 27.33 -2.88
N LEU A 197 7.02 27.48 -3.95
CA LEU A 197 5.76 26.75 -4.10
C LEU A 197 6.02 25.30 -4.53
N ARG A 198 5.37 24.38 -3.82
CA ARG A 198 5.26 22.97 -4.19
C ARG A 198 3.79 22.61 -4.24
N LEU A 199 3.39 21.94 -5.30
CA LEU A 199 2.01 21.49 -5.49
C LEU A 199 1.93 19.99 -5.21
N LYS A 200 0.99 19.58 -4.36
CA LYS A 200 0.79 18.18 -4.00
C LYS A 200 -0.70 17.84 -3.98
N TRP A 201 -1.01 16.63 -4.41
CA TRP A 201 -2.38 16.11 -4.43
C TRP A 201 -2.79 15.54 -3.08
N GLY A 202 -4.07 15.67 -2.76
CA GLY A 202 -4.68 14.97 -1.64
C GLY A 202 -4.72 13.46 -1.89
N VAL A 203 -4.58 12.65 -0.83
CA VAL A 203 -4.64 11.19 -0.90
C VAL A 203 -6.07 10.68 -1.09
N SER A 204 -7.04 11.39 -0.54
CA SER A 204 -8.47 11.05 -0.60
C SER A 204 -9.20 11.96 -1.57
N PRO A 205 -10.26 11.46 -2.21
CA PRO A 205 -11.15 12.31 -2.99
C PRO A 205 -11.78 13.40 -2.14
N SER A 206 -12.14 14.52 -2.77
CA SER A 206 -12.81 15.63 -2.11
C SER A 206 -14.19 15.23 -1.58
N GLU A 207 -14.56 15.76 -0.42
CA GLU A 207 -15.89 15.55 0.21
C GLU A 207 -17.08 15.92 -0.67
N PHE A 208 -16.87 16.86 -1.58
CA PHE A 208 -17.94 17.35 -2.46
C PHE A 208 -18.27 16.39 -3.58
N ASP A 209 -17.39 15.41 -3.85
CA ASP A 209 -17.59 14.44 -4.94
C ASP A 209 -18.08 13.09 -4.44
N LYS A 210 -19.39 12.84 -4.57
CA LYS A 210 -20.01 11.55 -4.23
C LYS A 210 -19.51 10.38 -5.08
N LYS A 211 -18.88 10.64 -6.24
CA LYS A 211 -18.33 9.61 -7.13
C LYS A 211 -16.88 9.26 -6.81
N GLY A 212 -16.21 10.04 -5.96
CA GLY A 212 -14.83 9.81 -5.54
C GLY A 212 -13.80 9.98 -6.67
N GLN A 213 -14.08 10.81 -7.66
CA GLN A 213 -13.21 11.00 -8.84
C GLN A 213 -12.43 12.31 -8.81
N THR A 214 -12.78 13.22 -7.90
CA THR A 214 -12.20 14.57 -7.81
C THR A 214 -11.23 14.65 -6.65
N PHE A 215 -10.02 15.10 -6.92
CA PHE A 215 -8.95 15.26 -5.94
C PHE A 215 -8.61 16.72 -5.72
N GLU A 216 -8.12 17.04 -4.53
CA GLU A 216 -7.74 18.36 -4.10
C GLU A 216 -6.27 18.63 -4.38
N LEU A 217 -5.96 19.81 -4.94
CA LEU A 217 -4.59 20.28 -5.17
C LEU A 217 -4.21 21.28 -4.08
N TYR A 218 -3.15 20.99 -3.35
CA TYR A 218 -2.66 21.77 -2.23
C TYR A 218 -1.43 22.60 -2.62
N ALA A 219 -1.38 23.84 -2.12
CA ALA A 219 -0.24 24.72 -2.24
C ALA A 219 0.64 24.68 -0.99
N ILE A 220 1.79 24.08 -1.09
CA ILE A 220 2.75 23.88 -0.01
C ILE A 220 3.89 24.87 -0.18
N LYS A 221 4.37 25.41 0.94
CA LYS A 221 5.48 26.37 0.99
C LYS A 221 6.76 25.70 1.45
N SER A 222 7.79 25.70 0.60
CA SER A 222 9.12 25.19 0.92
C SER A 222 9.98 26.30 1.54
N THR A 223 9.94 26.42 2.85
CA THR A 223 10.61 27.49 3.58
C THR A 223 12.13 27.25 3.70
N GLU A 224 12.56 25.99 3.67
CA GLU A 224 13.96 25.62 3.82
C GLU A 224 14.71 25.68 2.48
N ARG A 225 15.93 26.24 2.51
CA ARG A 225 16.84 26.36 1.32
C ARG A 225 17.16 25.00 0.69
N ASN A 226 17.11 23.92 1.46
CA ASN A 226 17.43 22.57 1.01
C ASN A 226 16.23 21.87 0.35
N GLY A 227 15.06 22.53 0.26
CA GLY A 227 13.82 21.93 -0.26
C GLY A 227 13.28 20.80 0.63
N LYS A 228 13.76 20.68 1.87
CA LYS A 228 13.26 19.73 2.87
C LYS A 228 12.09 20.32 3.64
N ALA A 229 11.32 19.45 4.27
CA ALA A 229 10.24 19.86 5.15
C ALA A 229 10.81 20.51 6.43
N PRO A 230 10.16 21.55 6.97
CA PRO A 230 10.52 22.14 8.27
C PRO A 230 10.55 21.12 9.41
N LEU A 231 9.71 20.09 9.32
CA LEU A 231 9.69 18.98 10.27
C LEU A 231 9.44 17.66 9.52
N GLU A 232 10.29 16.68 9.75
CA GLU A 232 10.17 15.33 9.18
C GLU A 232 9.66 14.34 10.25
N GLY A 233 9.16 13.18 9.80
CA GLY A 233 8.56 12.16 10.67
C GLY A 233 9.54 11.37 11.56
N ASP A 234 10.84 11.57 11.42
CA ASP A 234 11.88 11.00 12.28
C ASP A 234 11.75 11.40 13.76
N VAL A 235 11.07 12.52 14.02
CA VAL A 235 10.78 13.01 15.38
C VAL A 235 9.57 12.32 16.03
N VAL A 236 8.77 11.55 15.28
CA VAL A 236 7.59 10.82 15.79
C VAL A 236 8.05 9.56 16.51
N THR A 237 7.70 9.45 17.78
CA THR A 237 8.07 8.31 18.64
C THR A 237 6.95 7.30 18.81
N ASP A 238 5.70 7.73 18.78
CA ASP A 238 4.52 6.86 18.88
C ASP A 238 3.36 7.45 18.08
N ALA A 239 2.52 6.56 17.55
CA ALA A 239 1.28 6.91 16.86
C ALA A 239 0.20 5.87 17.15
N LYS A 240 -1.04 6.34 17.34
CA LYS A 240 -2.21 5.50 17.66
C LYS A 240 -3.41 5.99 16.90
N ASP A 241 -4.26 5.06 16.49
CA ASP A 241 -5.59 5.35 15.99
C ASP A 241 -6.52 5.69 17.17
N GLU A 242 -7.18 6.82 17.06
CA GLU A 242 -8.11 7.34 18.06
C GLU A 242 -9.32 7.97 17.37
N PHE A 243 -10.31 8.40 18.13
CA PHE A 243 -11.41 9.19 17.62
C PHE A 243 -11.26 10.65 18.08
N ASP A 244 -11.57 11.57 17.20
CA ASP A 244 -11.59 12.99 17.53
C ASP A 244 -12.80 13.35 18.41
N GLN A 245 -12.91 14.64 18.76
CA GLN A 245 -14.03 15.19 19.58
C GLN A 245 -15.41 14.99 18.90
N TYR A 246 -15.42 14.76 17.59
CA TYR A 246 -16.63 14.55 16.79
C TYR A 246 -16.86 13.08 16.46
N SER A 247 -16.17 12.16 17.14
CA SER A 247 -16.22 10.72 16.90
C SER A 247 -15.80 10.31 15.48
N LYS A 248 -14.97 11.13 14.81
CA LYS A 248 -14.36 10.79 13.54
C LYS A 248 -13.00 10.10 13.76
N PRO A 249 -12.63 9.11 12.94
CA PRO A 249 -11.34 8.46 13.03
C PRO A 249 -10.21 9.47 12.83
N ALA A 250 -9.20 9.41 13.68
CA ALA A 250 -8.05 10.30 13.68
C ALA A 250 -6.81 9.53 14.13
N VAL A 251 -5.62 10.09 13.93
CA VAL A 251 -4.36 9.51 14.38
C VAL A 251 -3.70 10.45 15.37
N SER A 252 -3.57 10.00 16.59
CA SER A 252 -2.79 10.68 17.63
C SER A 252 -1.31 10.33 17.45
N MET A 253 -0.44 11.34 17.49
CA MET A 253 1.02 11.16 17.41
C MET A 253 1.72 11.86 18.56
N THR A 254 2.83 11.25 18.97
CA THR A 254 3.72 11.81 20.02
C THR A 254 5.10 11.99 19.42
N MET A 255 5.71 13.15 19.66
CA MET A 255 7.04 13.51 19.19
C MET A 255 8.06 13.43 20.32
N ASN A 256 9.34 13.25 19.95
CA ASN A 256 10.44 13.39 20.90
C ASN A 256 10.61 14.88 21.33
N SER A 257 11.50 15.14 22.27
CA SER A 257 11.72 16.49 22.82
C SER A 257 12.19 17.51 21.78
N ASP A 258 12.92 17.07 20.76
CA ASP A 258 13.41 17.93 19.68
C ASP A 258 12.30 18.25 18.70
N GLY A 259 11.52 17.25 18.32
CA GLY A 259 10.33 17.41 17.51
C GLY A 259 9.29 18.30 18.19
N ALA A 260 9.06 18.12 19.49
CA ALA A 260 8.12 18.95 20.24
C ALA A 260 8.51 20.44 20.22
N ARG A 261 9.81 20.76 20.35
CA ARG A 261 10.29 22.16 20.26
C ARG A 261 10.10 22.74 18.85
N ARG A 262 10.49 21.98 17.81
CA ARG A 262 10.31 22.43 16.41
C ARG A 262 8.84 22.54 16.04
N TRP A 263 8.00 21.61 16.51
CA TRP A 263 6.55 21.65 16.31
C TRP A 263 5.90 22.85 16.97
N ALA A 264 6.28 23.17 18.21
CA ALA A 264 5.81 24.35 18.90
C ALA A 264 6.18 25.63 18.13
N GLN A 265 7.42 25.73 17.63
CA GLN A 265 7.85 26.87 16.80
C GLN A 265 7.07 26.96 15.49
N LEU A 266 6.91 25.85 14.78
CA LEU A 266 6.18 25.78 13.51
C LEU A 266 4.71 26.16 13.69
N THR A 267 4.04 25.61 14.71
CA THR A 267 2.64 25.94 15.00
C THR A 267 2.47 27.38 15.46
N LYS A 268 3.40 27.93 16.24
CA LYS A 268 3.38 29.35 16.64
C LYS A 268 3.48 30.31 15.47
N GLN A 269 4.33 29.99 14.47
CA GLN A 269 4.52 30.83 13.27
C GLN A 269 3.33 30.76 12.31
N ASN A 270 2.52 29.69 12.40
CA ASN A 270 1.42 29.41 11.50
C ASN A 270 0.05 29.48 12.19
N ILE A 271 -0.09 30.22 13.27
CA ILE A 271 -1.41 30.45 13.92
C ILE A 271 -2.36 31.12 12.91
N GLY A 272 -3.54 30.55 12.72
CA GLY A 272 -4.54 30.99 11.74
C GLY A 272 -4.27 30.54 10.30
N ARG A 273 -3.20 29.78 10.06
CA ARG A 273 -2.87 29.12 8.79
C ARG A 273 -2.95 27.61 8.93
N SER A 274 -2.94 26.91 7.81
CA SER A 274 -2.90 25.45 7.82
C SER A 274 -1.45 24.94 7.75
N ILE A 275 -1.23 23.78 8.37
CA ILE A 275 0.00 23.00 8.19
C ILE A 275 -0.39 21.71 7.47
N ALA A 276 0.20 21.47 6.29
CA ALA A 276 -0.04 20.26 5.53
C ALA A 276 0.77 19.09 6.10
N ILE A 277 0.09 17.98 6.30
CA ILE A 277 0.66 16.70 6.72
C ILE A 277 0.76 15.84 5.46
N VAL A 278 1.98 15.66 5.00
CA VAL A 278 2.31 14.95 3.76
C VAL A 278 2.93 13.62 4.11
N LEU A 279 2.47 12.56 3.48
CA LEU A 279 3.06 11.24 3.59
C LEU A 279 3.27 10.70 2.17
N ASP A 280 4.50 10.29 1.87
CA ASP A 280 4.88 9.73 0.56
C ASP A 280 4.42 10.59 -0.63
N ASN A 281 4.60 11.90 -0.52
CA ASN A 281 4.29 12.90 -1.55
C ASN A 281 2.80 13.26 -1.74
N TYR A 282 1.90 12.70 -0.93
CA TYR A 282 0.47 13.03 -0.92
C TYR A 282 0.05 13.73 0.37
N VAL A 283 -0.86 14.69 0.25
CA VAL A 283 -1.41 15.39 1.42
C VAL A 283 -2.51 14.52 2.03
N TYR A 284 -2.31 14.15 3.28
CA TYR A 284 -3.31 13.40 4.06
C TYR A 284 -4.29 14.32 4.77
N SER A 285 -3.79 15.45 5.24
CA SER A 285 -4.61 16.45 5.94
C SER A 285 -3.88 17.79 5.97
N ALA A 286 -4.62 18.87 6.10
CA ALA A 286 -4.07 20.20 6.26
C ALA A 286 -4.90 21.01 7.28
N PRO A 287 -4.84 20.63 8.59
CA PRO A 287 -5.60 21.28 9.64
C PRO A 287 -5.14 22.73 9.87
N ASN A 288 -6.08 23.59 10.25
CA ASN A 288 -5.77 24.94 10.69
C ASN A 288 -5.14 24.92 12.09
N VAL A 289 -4.14 25.73 12.29
CA VAL A 289 -3.47 25.90 13.58
C VAL A 289 -4.21 26.97 14.39
N ASN A 290 -4.84 26.56 15.49
CA ASN A 290 -5.58 27.48 16.35
C ASN A 290 -4.69 28.09 17.44
N SER A 291 -3.66 27.38 17.91
CA SER A 291 -2.75 27.82 18.94
C SER A 291 -1.41 27.09 18.85
N GLU A 292 -0.40 27.60 19.55
CA GLU A 292 0.89 26.95 19.72
C GLU A 292 0.74 25.60 20.44
N ILE A 293 1.36 24.53 19.91
CA ILE A 293 1.29 23.17 20.45
C ILE A 293 2.66 22.83 21.07
N THR A 294 2.80 23.04 22.39
CA THR A 294 4.08 22.88 23.09
C THR A 294 4.35 21.47 23.59
N GLY A 295 3.31 20.62 23.71
CA GLY A 295 3.42 19.31 24.36
C GLY A 295 3.95 18.16 23.49
N GLY A 296 4.27 18.38 22.21
CA GLY A 296 4.72 17.34 21.28
C GLY A 296 3.70 16.25 20.98
N ARG A 297 2.45 16.41 21.42
CA ARG A 297 1.31 15.60 21.07
C ARG A 297 0.44 16.34 20.07
N SER A 298 0.10 15.67 18.98
CA SER A 298 -0.75 16.24 17.96
C SER A 298 -1.66 15.16 17.39
N GLN A 299 -2.79 15.60 16.85
CA GLN A 299 -3.77 14.71 16.24
C GLN A 299 -3.91 15.05 14.77
N ILE A 300 -3.75 14.03 13.93
CA ILE A 300 -4.00 14.10 12.49
C ILE A 300 -5.48 13.81 12.29
N THR A 301 -6.23 14.85 11.97
CA THR A 301 -7.65 14.73 11.63
C THR A 301 -7.82 14.83 10.13
N GLY A 302 -8.77 14.09 9.59
CA GLY A 302 -9.06 14.06 8.14
C GLY A 302 -10.22 13.12 7.84
N HIS A 303 -10.47 12.88 6.55
CA HIS A 303 -11.52 11.95 6.11
C HIS A 303 -10.99 10.52 6.08
N PHE A 304 -10.70 9.96 7.26
CA PHE A 304 -10.22 8.60 7.38
C PHE A 304 -11.37 7.64 7.67
N THR A 305 -11.32 6.46 7.06
CA THR A 305 -12.02 5.31 7.63
C THR A 305 -11.26 4.81 8.87
N PRO A 306 -11.90 4.09 9.80
CA PRO A 306 -11.19 3.51 10.96
C PRO A 306 -9.98 2.66 10.56
N GLU A 307 -10.11 1.94 9.45
CA GLU A 307 -9.05 1.10 8.90
C GLU A 307 -7.89 1.94 8.36
N GLN A 308 -8.17 3.03 7.64
CA GLN A 308 -7.15 3.95 7.13
C GLN A 308 -6.40 4.64 8.28
N ALA A 309 -7.10 5.05 9.33
CA ALA A 309 -6.49 5.64 10.52
C ALA A 309 -5.54 4.64 11.22
N LYS A 310 -5.98 3.39 11.36
CA LYS A 310 -5.16 2.30 11.92
C LYS A 310 -3.93 2.02 11.07
N ASP A 311 -4.08 1.95 9.74
CA ASP A 311 -2.96 1.73 8.83
C ASP A 311 -1.95 2.87 8.89
N LEU A 312 -2.44 4.11 8.89
CA LEU A 312 -1.60 5.30 9.02
C LEU A 312 -0.84 5.31 10.37
N ALA A 313 -1.52 5.01 11.47
CA ALA A 313 -0.88 4.89 12.79
C ALA A 313 0.22 3.80 12.79
N ASN A 314 -0.03 2.65 12.20
CA ASN A 314 0.94 1.56 12.08
C ASN A 314 2.15 1.96 11.23
N VAL A 315 1.93 2.64 10.11
CA VAL A 315 2.99 3.15 9.23
C VAL A 315 3.85 4.17 9.96
N LEU A 316 3.24 5.15 10.62
CA LEU A 316 3.95 6.18 11.38
C LEU A 316 4.77 5.59 12.53
N LYS A 317 4.20 4.65 13.27
CA LYS A 317 4.87 3.98 14.40
C LYS A 317 5.99 3.05 13.95
N SER A 318 5.94 2.46 12.76
CA SER A 318 7.02 1.63 12.22
C SER A 318 8.23 2.44 11.72
N GLY A 319 8.06 3.75 11.55
CA GLY A 319 9.10 4.65 11.13
C GLY A 319 9.37 4.70 9.63
N LYS A 320 10.22 5.65 9.24
CA LYS A 320 10.64 5.90 7.86
C LYS A 320 11.57 4.79 7.37
N MET A 321 11.35 4.29 6.16
CA MET A 321 12.33 3.43 5.49
C MET A 321 13.52 4.27 5.01
N PRO A 322 14.75 3.82 5.23
CA PRO A 322 15.95 4.55 4.80
C PRO A 322 16.09 4.62 3.28
N ALA A 323 15.47 3.68 2.56
CA ALA A 323 15.38 3.67 1.11
C ALA A 323 13.97 3.22 0.68
N PRO A 324 13.41 3.79 -0.41
CA PRO A 324 12.12 3.33 -0.93
C PRO A 324 12.22 1.89 -1.39
N ALA A 325 11.23 1.07 -1.02
CA ALA A 325 11.13 -0.31 -1.46
C ALA A 325 10.25 -0.40 -2.71
N HIS A 326 10.72 -1.17 -3.70
CA HIS A 326 9.97 -1.46 -4.91
C HIS A 326 9.72 -2.95 -5.02
N ILE A 327 8.50 -3.33 -5.34
CA ILE A 327 8.15 -4.72 -5.62
C ILE A 327 8.77 -5.07 -6.98
N VAL A 328 9.71 -6.00 -6.96
CA VAL A 328 10.40 -6.50 -8.18
C VAL A 328 9.64 -7.67 -8.78
N GLN A 329 9.04 -8.49 -7.93
CA GLN A 329 8.24 -9.65 -8.32
C GLN A 329 7.12 -9.82 -7.30
N GLU A 330 5.96 -10.16 -7.78
CA GLU A 330 4.78 -10.43 -6.98
C GLU A 330 4.03 -11.63 -7.56
N ASP A 331 3.81 -12.64 -6.72
CA ASP A 331 3.04 -13.81 -7.06
C ASP A 331 1.86 -13.91 -6.10
N ILE A 332 0.64 -13.78 -6.61
CA ILE A 332 -0.58 -13.86 -5.82
C ILE A 332 -1.20 -15.24 -6.05
N VAL A 333 -1.13 -16.09 -5.03
CA VAL A 333 -1.84 -17.37 -5.02
C VAL A 333 -3.24 -17.13 -4.47
N GLY A 334 -4.24 -17.24 -5.34
CA GLY A 334 -5.63 -17.02 -4.97
C GLY A 334 -6.11 -18.04 -3.92
N PRO A 335 -7.06 -17.68 -3.05
CA PRO A 335 -7.61 -18.57 -2.03
C PRO A 335 -8.20 -19.87 -2.62
N SER A 336 -8.73 -19.81 -3.84
CA SER A 336 -9.27 -20.98 -4.56
C SER A 336 -8.21 -22.02 -4.92
N LEU A 337 -7.03 -21.58 -5.40
CA LEU A 337 -5.90 -22.46 -5.72
C LEU A 337 -5.33 -23.11 -4.47
N GLY A 338 -5.20 -22.37 -3.37
CA GLY A 338 -4.77 -22.91 -2.10
C GLY A 338 -5.74 -23.95 -1.55
N GLN A 339 -7.05 -23.68 -1.62
CA GLN A 339 -8.09 -24.60 -1.16
C GLN A 339 -8.16 -25.87 -2.01
N GLU A 340 -8.05 -25.74 -3.32
CA GLU A 340 -8.03 -26.89 -4.24
C GLU A 340 -6.81 -27.78 -3.98
N SER A 341 -5.65 -27.19 -3.80
CA SER A 341 -4.41 -27.91 -3.47
C SER A 341 -4.50 -28.61 -2.13
N ILE A 342 -5.08 -27.98 -1.10
CA ILE A 342 -5.32 -28.59 0.21
C ILE A 342 -6.30 -29.76 0.08
N ASN A 343 -7.40 -29.59 -0.65
CA ASN A 343 -8.39 -30.66 -0.86
C ASN A 343 -7.79 -31.84 -1.61
N ALA A 344 -6.99 -31.59 -2.65
CA ALA A 344 -6.27 -32.63 -3.38
C ALA A 344 -5.24 -33.35 -2.50
N GLY A 345 -4.53 -32.61 -1.64
CA GLY A 345 -3.59 -33.16 -0.67
C GLY A 345 -4.28 -34.05 0.38
N ILE A 346 -5.40 -33.58 0.94
CA ILE A 346 -6.20 -34.37 1.91
C ILE A 346 -6.76 -35.61 1.23
N PHE A 347 -7.28 -35.51 0.03
CA PHE A 347 -7.77 -36.66 -0.73
C PHE A 347 -6.68 -37.69 -0.95
N SER A 348 -5.51 -37.28 -1.40
CA SER A 348 -4.33 -38.15 -1.59
C SER A 348 -3.89 -38.82 -0.31
N PHE A 349 -3.90 -38.08 0.81
CA PHE A 349 -3.61 -38.60 2.13
C PHE A 349 -4.60 -39.69 2.58
N VAL A 350 -5.91 -39.48 2.42
CA VAL A 350 -6.95 -40.46 2.74
C VAL A 350 -6.80 -41.74 1.91
N VAL A 351 -6.52 -41.57 0.60
CA VAL A 351 -6.27 -42.72 -0.29
C VAL A 351 -5.05 -43.53 0.17
N ALA A 352 -3.92 -42.83 0.48
CA ALA A 352 -2.71 -43.49 0.99
C ALA A 352 -2.95 -44.21 2.31
N LEU A 353 -3.71 -43.61 3.25
CA LEU A 353 -4.08 -44.22 4.52
C LEU A 353 -4.89 -45.51 4.31
N ILE A 354 -5.91 -45.48 3.47
CA ILE A 354 -6.74 -46.65 3.14
C ILE A 354 -5.91 -47.78 2.53
N LEU A 355 -5.02 -47.42 1.58
CA LEU A 355 -4.13 -48.42 0.94
C LEU A 355 -3.19 -49.05 1.97
N LEU A 356 -2.62 -48.27 2.90
CA LEU A 356 -1.79 -48.79 4.00
C LEU A 356 -2.59 -49.71 4.93
N MET A 357 -3.80 -49.35 5.27
CA MET A 357 -4.66 -50.19 6.14
C MET A 357 -4.99 -51.55 5.50
N ILE A 358 -5.31 -51.55 4.18
CA ILE A 358 -5.55 -52.75 3.40
C ILE A 358 -4.28 -53.60 3.32
N TYR A 359 -3.14 -53.00 3.05
CA TYR A 359 -1.85 -53.67 2.98
C TYR A 359 -1.50 -54.36 4.29
N MET A 360 -1.64 -53.67 5.44
CA MET A 360 -1.36 -54.26 6.76
C MET A 360 -2.25 -55.48 7.07
N CYS A 361 -3.55 -55.41 6.77
CA CYS A 361 -4.46 -56.52 6.93
C CYS A 361 -4.14 -57.71 6.01
N SER A 362 -3.71 -57.44 4.77
CA SER A 362 -3.36 -58.45 3.76
C SER A 362 -2.07 -59.20 4.12
N MET A 363 -1.04 -58.49 4.57
CA MET A 363 0.30 -59.07 4.85
C MET A 363 0.41 -59.77 6.18
N TYR A 364 -0.26 -59.27 7.21
CA TYR A 364 -0.13 -59.75 8.59
C TYR A 364 -1.34 -60.50 9.11
N GLY A 365 -2.40 -60.55 8.30
CA GLY A 365 -3.68 -61.16 8.69
C GLY A 365 -4.61 -60.15 9.38
N PHE A 366 -5.89 -60.58 9.54
CA PHE A 366 -6.94 -59.64 9.95
C PHE A 366 -6.72 -59.09 11.38
N ILE A 367 -6.41 -59.94 12.38
CA ILE A 367 -6.29 -59.51 13.78
C ILE A 367 -5.04 -58.63 14.00
N PRO A 368 -3.82 -59.03 13.64
CA PRO A 368 -2.64 -58.19 13.79
C PRO A 368 -2.71 -56.92 12.93
N GLY A 369 -3.28 -57.00 11.70
CA GLY A 369 -3.48 -55.87 10.84
C GLY A 369 -4.42 -54.83 11.46
N MET A 370 -5.51 -55.24 12.10
CA MET A 370 -6.42 -54.32 12.78
C MET A 370 -5.77 -53.63 13.99
N VAL A 371 -4.92 -54.33 14.75
CA VAL A 371 -4.16 -53.73 15.87
C VAL A 371 -3.18 -52.66 15.33
N ALA A 372 -2.45 -52.93 14.24
CA ALA A 372 -1.56 -52.00 13.61
C ALA A 372 -2.32 -50.79 13.05
N ASN A 373 -3.48 -51.00 12.44
CA ASN A 373 -4.32 -49.91 11.92
C ASN A 373 -4.87 -49.04 13.06
N CYS A 374 -5.22 -49.60 14.20
CA CYS A 374 -5.62 -48.86 15.40
C CYS A 374 -4.47 -47.97 15.91
N ALA A 375 -3.25 -48.53 15.97
CA ALA A 375 -2.06 -47.75 16.35
C ALA A 375 -1.75 -46.62 15.36
N LEU A 376 -1.90 -46.88 14.06
CA LEU A 376 -1.74 -45.89 13.00
C LEU A 376 -2.75 -44.74 13.14
N PHE A 377 -4.01 -45.06 13.37
CA PHE A 377 -5.06 -44.06 13.55
C PHE A 377 -4.83 -43.24 14.83
N LEU A 378 -4.37 -43.83 15.89
CA LEU A 378 -4.02 -43.14 17.13
C LEU A 378 -2.82 -42.20 16.94
N ASN A 379 -1.79 -42.61 16.21
CA ASN A 379 -0.64 -41.79 15.87
C ASN A 379 -1.09 -40.56 15.06
N PHE A 380 -1.92 -40.74 14.04
CA PHE A 380 -2.49 -39.67 13.26
C PHE A 380 -3.29 -38.68 14.12
N PHE A 381 -4.13 -39.18 15.02
CA PHE A 381 -4.92 -38.37 15.94
C PHE A 381 -4.02 -37.49 16.84
N PHE A 382 -2.96 -38.07 17.40
CA PHE A 382 -2.00 -37.34 18.23
C PHE A 382 -1.24 -36.28 17.41
N THR A 383 -0.82 -36.63 16.20
CA THR A 383 -0.13 -35.67 15.30
C THR A 383 -1.01 -34.45 14.99
N LEU A 384 -2.30 -34.68 14.67
CA LEU A 384 -3.24 -33.58 14.45
C LEU A 384 -3.49 -32.79 15.75
N GLY A 385 -3.58 -33.42 16.87
CA GLY A 385 -3.75 -32.77 18.18
C GLY A 385 -2.60 -31.85 18.52
N ILE A 386 -1.37 -32.28 18.28
CA ILE A 386 -0.15 -31.49 18.48
C ILE A 386 -0.13 -30.28 17.51
N LEU A 387 -0.35 -30.49 16.21
CA LEU A 387 -0.40 -29.44 15.23
C LEU A 387 -1.47 -28.39 15.57
N SER A 388 -2.66 -28.84 15.99
CA SER A 388 -3.74 -27.93 16.40
C SER A 388 -3.38 -27.16 17.69
N SER A 389 -2.69 -27.77 18.64
CA SER A 389 -2.24 -27.12 19.88
C SER A 389 -1.24 -25.97 19.61
N PHE A 390 -0.39 -26.14 18.63
CA PHE A 390 0.57 -25.10 18.19
C PHE A 390 -0.03 -24.09 17.19
N GLN A 391 -1.31 -24.19 16.87
CA GLN A 391 -1.98 -23.36 15.85
C GLN A 391 -1.24 -23.34 14.51
N ALA A 392 -0.59 -24.45 14.17
CA ALA A 392 0.17 -24.58 12.94
C ALA A 392 -0.77 -24.55 11.70
N ALA A 393 -0.46 -23.74 10.72
CA ALA A 393 -1.21 -23.70 9.47
C ALA A 393 -1.01 -25.01 8.69
N LEU A 394 -2.10 -25.59 8.20
CA LEU A 394 -2.05 -26.79 7.36
C LEU A 394 -1.65 -26.38 5.93
N THR A 395 -0.37 -26.53 5.63
CA THR A 395 0.21 -26.25 4.31
C THR A 395 0.38 -27.54 3.51
N MET A 396 0.60 -27.42 2.18
CA MET A 396 0.93 -28.58 1.32
C MET A 396 2.15 -29.36 1.84
N SER A 397 3.18 -28.67 2.29
CA SER A 397 4.36 -29.29 2.91
C SER A 397 4.04 -29.98 4.23
N GLY A 398 3.12 -29.42 5.02
CA GLY A 398 2.62 -30.06 6.23
C GLY A 398 1.87 -31.35 5.95
N ILE A 399 1.03 -31.39 4.91
CA ILE A 399 0.35 -32.62 4.47
C ILE A 399 1.36 -33.67 4.01
N ALA A 400 2.37 -33.28 3.23
CA ALA A 400 3.46 -34.19 2.80
C ALA A 400 4.23 -34.74 4.01
N GLY A 401 4.52 -33.91 5.03
CA GLY A 401 5.13 -34.33 6.27
C GLY A 401 4.27 -35.32 7.06
N MET A 402 2.94 -35.14 7.10
CA MET A 402 2.02 -36.12 7.72
C MET A 402 2.03 -37.47 6.99
N VAL A 403 2.05 -37.49 5.66
CA VAL A 403 2.16 -38.74 4.86
C VAL A 403 3.47 -39.47 5.18
N LEU A 404 4.58 -38.73 5.25
CA LEU A 404 5.87 -39.30 5.62
C LEU A 404 5.86 -39.87 7.04
N SER A 405 5.28 -39.14 7.99
CA SER A 405 5.14 -39.61 9.40
C SER A 405 4.30 -40.90 9.53
N LEU A 406 3.24 -41.02 8.70
CA LEU A 406 2.47 -42.28 8.63
C LEU A 406 3.32 -43.47 8.15
N GLY A 407 4.15 -43.24 7.12
CA GLY A 407 5.07 -44.27 6.61
C GLY A 407 6.03 -44.74 7.68
N MET A 408 6.64 -43.86 8.45
CA MET A 408 7.55 -44.19 9.55
C MET A 408 6.82 -44.89 10.74
N ALA A 409 5.58 -44.46 11.02
CA ALA A 409 4.79 -45.10 12.10
C ALA A 409 4.41 -46.53 11.77
N VAL A 410 4.18 -46.86 10.51
CA VAL A 410 3.91 -48.23 10.07
C VAL A 410 5.15 -49.12 10.19
N ASP A 411 6.34 -48.55 9.88
CA ASP A 411 7.62 -49.30 9.87
C ASP A 411 7.93 -49.95 11.22
N ALA A 412 7.72 -49.28 12.34
CA ALA A 412 7.87 -49.83 13.68
C ALA A 412 6.98 -51.06 13.88
N ASN A 413 5.72 -51.04 13.47
CA ASN A 413 4.80 -52.17 13.55
C ASN A 413 5.23 -53.35 12.66
N VAL A 414 5.72 -53.03 11.44
CA VAL A 414 6.24 -54.00 10.49
C VAL A 414 7.44 -54.74 11.08
N LEU A 415 8.41 -54.01 11.64
CA LEU A 415 9.59 -54.62 12.30
C LEU A 415 9.20 -55.59 13.42
N ILE A 416 8.27 -55.18 14.27
CA ILE A 416 7.78 -56.04 15.36
C ILE A 416 7.13 -57.32 14.80
N TYR A 417 6.29 -57.18 13.78
CA TYR A 417 5.58 -58.32 13.21
C TYR A 417 6.49 -59.27 12.44
N GLU A 418 7.47 -58.74 11.67
CA GLU A 418 8.44 -59.60 10.98
C GLU A 418 9.32 -60.36 11.97
N ARG A 419 9.80 -59.71 13.05
CA ARG A 419 10.54 -60.39 14.10
C ARG A 419 9.68 -61.45 14.78
N THR A 420 8.41 -61.18 15.07
CA THR A 420 7.49 -62.17 15.62
C THR A 420 7.27 -63.35 14.67
N LYS A 421 7.14 -63.12 13.34
CA LYS A 421 7.04 -64.19 12.35
C LYS A 421 8.32 -65.06 12.28
N GLU A 422 9.48 -64.44 12.40
CA GLU A 422 10.77 -65.16 12.44
C GLU A 422 10.84 -66.12 13.63
N GLU A 423 10.45 -65.65 14.80
CA GLU A 423 10.39 -66.43 16.04
C GLU A 423 9.33 -67.58 16.01
N LEU A 424 8.19 -67.31 15.34
CA LEU A 424 7.18 -68.35 15.08
C LEU A 424 7.68 -69.43 14.13
N ARG A 425 8.42 -69.05 13.07
CA ARG A 425 9.07 -70.00 12.12
C ARG A 425 10.14 -70.82 12.77
N ALA A 426 10.80 -70.29 13.84
CA ALA A 426 11.76 -71.01 14.65
C ALA A 426 11.08 -72.03 15.63
N GLY A 427 9.74 -72.19 15.60
CA GLY A 427 9.02 -73.16 16.34
C GLY A 427 8.61 -72.74 17.80
N LYS A 428 8.75 -71.46 18.13
CA LYS A 428 8.32 -70.92 19.43
C LYS A 428 6.82 -70.80 19.51
N GLY A 429 6.26 -70.98 20.66
CA GLY A 429 4.82 -70.74 20.91
C GLY A 429 4.49 -69.26 20.77
N VAL A 430 3.25 -68.95 20.34
CA VAL A 430 2.78 -67.60 19.98
C VAL A 430 3.09 -66.53 21.04
N LYS A 431 2.82 -66.84 22.32
CA LYS A 431 3.07 -65.87 23.41
C LYS A 431 4.54 -65.54 23.60
N LYS A 432 5.44 -66.55 23.45
CA LYS A 432 6.88 -66.40 23.61
C LYS A 432 7.45 -65.72 22.37
N ALA A 433 7.01 -66.09 21.17
CA ALA A 433 7.41 -65.46 19.91
C ALA A 433 7.05 -63.98 19.87
N LEU A 434 5.89 -63.58 20.39
CA LEU A 434 5.49 -62.18 20.48
C LEU A 434 6.39 -61.40 21.45
N ALA A 435 6.67 -61.94 22.64
CA ALA A 435 7.53 -61.30 23.63
C ALA A 435 8.97 -61.10 23.12
N ASP A 436 9.53 -62.20 22.53
CA ASP A 436 10.89 -62.17 21.93
C ASP A 436 10.94 -61.24 20.71
N GLY A 437 9.89 -61.21 19.88
CA GLY A 437 9.77 -60.32 18.71
C GLY A 437 9.79 -58.85 19.13
N TYR A 438 9.05 -58.45 20.15
CA TYR A 438 9.08 -57.10 20.72
C TYR A 438 10.47 -56.75 21.27
N SER A 439 11.08 -57.62 22.05
CA SER A 439 12.40 -57.40 22.66
C SER A 439 13.49 -57.21 21.59
N ASN A 440 13.47 -58.03 20.54
CA ASN A 440 14.45 -58.02 19.48
C ASN A 440 14.24 -56.82 18.49
N ALA A 441 13.00 -56.38 18.32
CA ALA A 441 12.69 -55.21 17.49
C ALA A 441 12.99 -53.90 18.21
N PHE A 442 12.99 -53.86 19.54
CA PHE A 442 13.10 -52.65 20.34
C PHE A 442 14.39 -51.86 20.04
N SER A 443 15.54 -52.53 19.96
CA SER A 443 16.81 -51.83 19.63
C SER A 443 16.82 -51.24 18.22
N ALA A 444 16.21 -51.92 17.26
CA ALA A 444 16.12 -51.42 15.88
C ALA A 444 15.12 -50.28 15.67
N ILE A 445 14.16 -50.13 16.60
CA ILE A 445 13.19 -49.02 16.59
C ILE A 445 13.76 -47.78 17.29
N PHE A 446 14.67 -47.98 18.26
CA PHE A 446 15.19 -46.90 19.09
C PHE A 446 16.49 -46.30 18.60
N ASP A 447 17.23 -47.02 17.73
CA ASP A 447 18.41 -46.52 17.02
C ASP A 447 18.00 -45.66 15.80
#